data_437297b618fb7173af94efcb7c8fe17d
#
_entry.id   437297b618fb7173af94efcb7c8fe17d
#
_cell.length_a   1.000
_cell.length_b   1.000
_cell.length_c   1.000
_cell.angle_alpha   90.00
_cell.angle_beta   90.00
_cell.angle_gamma   90.00
#
_symmetry.space_group_name_H-M   'P 1'
#
loop_
_entity.id
_entity.type
_entity.pdbx_description
1 polymer ?
#
loop_
_entity_poly.entity_id
_entity_poly.type
_entity_poly.pdbx_seq_one_letter_code
_entity_poly.pdbx_strand_id
1 'polypeptide(L)'
;MSSATNEIYPPSNVPLTETDLPFFANVIEEFARSDWTAHQLEIAAMLARTMNDINREQQELRIEGYISVRQNGTTVENPRQRVVKSLTGDLLSLRRSLSLHARARGEARDIAKRSTIAKEIESDNPLEDDLLARPQ
;
A
#
# COMPACT_ATOMS: atom_id res chain seq x y z
N MET A 1 -0.93 -19.44 25.29
CA MET A 1 0.29 -18.78 24.81
C MET A 1 -0.10 -17.70 23.80
N SER A 2 -0.01 -16.46 24.22
CA SER A 2 -0.16 -15.37 23.28
C SER A 2 1.05 -15.36 22.37
N SER A 3 0.89 -15.70 21.10
CA SER A 3 1.85 -15.31 20.11
C SER A 3 1.98 -13.80 20.24
N ALA A 4 3.17 -13.30 20.52
CA ALA A 4 3.45 -11.88 20.45
C ALA A 4 3.22 -11.45 19.00
N THR A 5 1.98 -11.15 18.66
CA THR A 5 1.69 -10.39 17.48
C THR A 5 2.38 -9.06 17.71
N ASN A 6 3.43 -8.79 16.95
CA ASN A 6 4.02 -7.47 16.90
C ASN A 6 2.91 -6.52 16.49
N GLU A 7 2.28 -5.91 17.47
CA GLU A 7 1.27 -4.90 17.20
C GLU A 7 1.94 -3.76 16.43
N ILE A 8 1.40 -3.49 15.26
CA ILE A 8 1.91 -2.44 14.38
C ILE A 8 1.09 -1.19 14.70
N TYR A 9 1.78 -0.14 15.12
CA TYR A 9 1.17 1.12 15.47
C TYR A 9 1.33 2.13 14.35
N PRO A 10 0.35 3.03 14.15
CA PRO A 10 0.51 4.12 13.20
C PRO A 10 1.67 5.05 13.60
N PRO A 11 2.42 5.58 12.61
CA PRO A 11 3.53 6.47 12.91
C PRO A 11 3.04 7.80 13.49
N SER A 12 3.83 8.40 14.38
CA SER A 12 3.47 9.64 15.07
C SER A 12 3.31 10.85 14.15
N ASN A 13 3.98 10.85 13.00
CA ASN A 13 3.89 11.92 12.01
C ASN A 13 2.63 11.85 11.14
N VAL A 14 1.88 10.76 11.20
CA VAL A 14 0.57 10.63 10.55
C VAL A 14 -0.43 10.22 11.64
N PRO A 15 -0.93 11.19 12.43
CA PRO A 15 -1.83 10.87 13.52
C PRO A 15 -3.18 10.36 13.00
N LEU A 16 -3.67 9.28 13.59
CA LEU A 16 -4.96 8.68 13.27
C LEU A 16 -5.94 8.89 14.42
N THR A 17 -7.19 9.14 14.06
CA THR A 17 -8.29 9.19 15.01
C THR A 17 -8.77 7.77 15.34
N GLU A 18 -9.59 7.62 16.38
CA GLU A 18 -10.19 6.33 16.73
C GLU A 18 -10.97 5.70 15.58
N THR A 19 -11.62 6.53 14.76
CA THR A 19 -12.40 6.07 13.61
C THR A 19 -11.51 5.65 12.43
N ASP A 20 -10.27 6.14 12.36
CA ASP A 20 -9.30 5.74 11.35
C ASP A 20 -8.65 4.39 11.67
N LEU A 21 -8.52 4.04 12.94
CA LEU A 21 -7.80 2.86 13.40
C LEU A 21 -8.30 1.54 12.81
N PRO A 22 -9.61 1.28 12.69
CA PRO A 22 -10.08 0.06 12.03
C PRO A 22 -9.65 -0.05 10.57
N PHE A 23 -9.61 1.06 9.86
CA PHE A 23 -9.12 1.11 8.47
C PHE A 23 -7.62 0.82 8.40
N PHE A 24 -6.86 1.35 9.34
CA PHE A 24 -5.43 1.06 9.45
C PHE A 24 -5.16 -0.43 9.69
N ALA A 25 -5.90 -1.04 10.61
CA ALA A 25 -5.81 -2.48 10.87
C ALA A 25 -6.11 -3.30 9.62
N ASN A 26 -7.12 -2.92 8.84
CA ASN A 26 -7.47 -3.59 7.59
C ASN A 26 -6.37 -3.47 6.54
N VAL A 27 -5.75 -2.30 6.41
CA VAL A 27 -4.63 -2.09 5.49
C VAL A 27 -3.43 -2.96 5.87
N ILE A 28 -3.08 -2.98 7.15
CA ILE A 28 -1.97 -3.80 7.66
C ILE A 28 -2.22 -5.28 7.38
N GLU A 29 -3.45 -5.74 7.58
CA GLU A 29 -3.84 -7.13 7.33
C GLU A 29 -3.82 -7.47 5.83
N GLU A 30 -4.36 -6.59 4.98
CA GLU A 30 -4.42 -6.78 3.53
C GLU A 30 -3.03 -6.91 2.92
N PHE A 31 -2.08 -6.09 3.35
CA PHE A 31 -0.72 -6.10 2.86
C PHE A 31 0.22 -6.98 3.69
N ALA A 32 -0.30 -7.85 4.52
CA ALA A 32 0.35 -8.81 5.42
C ALA A 32 1.85 -9.03 5.14
N ARG A 33 2.68 -8.17 5.69
CA ARG A 33 4.13 -8.19 5.48
C ARG A 33 4.85 -8.67 6.72
N SER A 34 5.93 -9.40 6.51
CA SER A 34 6.81 -9.79 7.62
C SER A 34 7.53 -8.59 8.23
N ASP A 35 7.75 -7.56 7.43
CA ASP A 35 8.44 -6.34 7.86
C ASP A 35 7.79 -5.10 7.25
N TRP A 36 7.57 -4.11 8.10
CA TRP A 36 7.04 -2.80 7.72
C TRP A 36 8.12 -1.74 7.93
N THR A 37 8.47 -1.01 6.88
CA THR A 37 9.35 0.15 7.01
C THR A 37 8.56 1.36 7.51
N ALA A 38 9.25 2.34 8.09
CA ALA A 38 8.62 3.58 8.53
C ALA A 38 7.85 4.26 7.40
N HIS A 39 8.42 4.31 6.19
CA HIS A 39 7.78 4.91 5.03
C HIS A 39 6.52 4.16 4.60
N GLN A 40 6.54 2.83 4.63
CA GLN A 40 5.37 2.01 4.31
C GLN A 40 4.26 2.20 5.34
N LEU A 41 4.60 2.35 6.62
CA LEU A 41 3.63 2.64 7.67
C LEU A 41 3.01 4.02 7.50
N GLU A 42 3.77 5.01 7.07
CA GLU A 42 3.25 6.34 6.74
C GLU A 42 2.22 6.28 5.62
N ILE A 43 2.54 5.56 4.54
CA ILE A 43 1.61 5.36 3.41
C ILE A 43 0.36 4.60 3.88
N ALA A 44 0.52 3.56 4.67
CA ALA A 44 -0.59 2.78 5.21
C ALA A 44 -1.51 3.64 6.09
N ALA A 45 -0.94 4.50 6.92
CA ALA A 45 -1.70 5.43 7.77
C ALA A 45 -2.45 6.48 6.93
N MET A 46 -1.81 7.05 5.91
CA MET A 46 -2.45 7.99 4.98
C MET A 46 -3.58 7.32 4.21
N LEU A 47 -3.38 6.07 3.78
CA LEU A 47 -4.40 5.26 3.09
C LEU A 47 -5.60 5.03 4.00
N ALA A 48 -5.38 4.62 5.24
CA ALA A 48 -6.43 4.39 6.23
C ALA A 48 -7.27 5.65 6.47
N ARG A 49 -6.62 6.78 6.65
CA ARG A 49 -7.28 8.07 6.84
C ARG A 49 -8.11 8.46 5.63
N THR A 50 -7.59 8.28 4.44
CA THR A 50 -8.29 8.54 3.18
C THR A 50 -9.51 7.64 3.02
N MET A 51 -9.40 6.36 3.34
CA MET A 51 -10.53 5.41 3.33
C MET A 51 -11.65 5.86 4.24
N ASN A 52 -11.33 6.29 5.46
CA ASN A 52 -12.32 6.79 6.41
C ASN A 52 -12.99 8.07 5.89
N ASP A 53 -12.22 9.01 5.35
CA ASP A 53 -12.73 10.25 4.78
C ASP A 53 -13.70 9.98 3.61
N ILE A 54 -13.36 9.06 2.72
CA ILE A 54 -14.24 8.64 1.61
C ILE A 54 -15.54 8.06 2.16
N ASN A 55 -15.44 7.17 3.13
CA ASN A 55 -16.62 6.55 3.74
C ASN A 55 -17.57 7.58 4.33
N ARG A 56 -17.05 8.54 5.06
CA ARG A 56 -17.82 9.63 5.64
C ARG A 56 -18.46 10.51 4.57
N GLU A 57 -17.69 10.93 3.58
CA GLU A 57 -18.17 11.80 2.51
C GLU A 57 -19.21 11.11 1.63
N GLN A 58 -19.06 9.82 1.37
CA GLN A 58 -20.06 9.05 0.63
C GLN A 58 -21.37 8.91 1.40
N GLN A 59 -21.31 8.72 2.71
CA GLN A 59 -22.50 8.67 3.55
C GLN A 59 -23.26 9.99 3.52
N GLU A 60 -22.56 11.11 3.64
CA GLU A 60 -23.15 12.43 3.56
C GLU A 60 -23.74 12.69 2.17
N LEU A 61 -23.05 12.29 1.11
CA LEU A 61 -23.51 12.43 -0.26
C LEU A 61 -24.82 11.66 -0.49
N ARG A 62 -24.95 10.47 0.07
CA ARG A 62 -26.19 9.67 -0.02
C ARG A 62 -27.35 10.34 0.69
N ILE A 63 -27.09 11.01 1.80
CA ILE A 63 -28.13 11.76 2.55
C ILE A 63 -28.54 13.02 1.79
N GLU A 64 -27.57 13.78 1.29
CA GLU A 64 -27.80 15.04 0.59
C GLU A 64 -28.33 14.85 -0.84
N GLY A 65 -27.92 13.76 -1.51
CA GLY A 65 -28.22 13.50 -2.91
C GLY A 65 -27.17 14.08 -3.86
N TYR A 66 -27.12 13.54 -5.07
CA TYR A 66 -26.13 13.93 -6.09
C TYR A 66 -26.44 15.28 -6.73
N ILE A 67 -27.70 15.66 -6.73
CA ILE A 67 -28.20 16.88 -7.39
C ILE A 67 -29.00 17.67 -6.38
N SER A 68 -28.71 18.97 -6.28
CA SER A 68 -29.51 19.91 -5.50
C SER A 68 -30.21 20.89 -6.43
N VAL A 69 -31.41 21.31 -6.03
CA VAL A 69 -32.20 22.29 -6.76
C VAL A 69 -32.07 23.63 -6.04
N ARG A 70 -31.62 24.63 -6.76
CA ARG A 70 -31.54 26.00 -6.23
C ARG A 70 -32.93 26.64 -6.21
N GLN A 71 -33.07 27.77 -5.48
CA GLN A 71 -34.31 28.51 -5.37
C GLN A 71 -34.88 28.97 -6.73
N ASN A 72 -34.01 29.20 -7.71
CA ASN A 72 -34.41 29.59 -9.06
C ASN A 72 -34.81 28.39 -9.96
N GLY A 73 -34.83 27.16 -9.44
CA GLY A 73 -35.18 25.96 -10.18
C GLY A 73 -34.03 25.31 -10.95
N THR A 74 -32.84 25.91 -10.95
CA THR A 74 -31.68 25.30 -11.60
C THR A 74 -31.14 24.15 -10.77
N THR A 75 -30.79 23.04 -11.45
CA THR A 75 -30.14 21.90 -10.81
C THR A 75 -28.63 22.11 -10.77
N VAL A 76 -28.04 21.77 -9.64
CA VAL A 76 -26.59 21.89 -9.41
C VAL A 76 -26.09 20.56 -8.89
N GLU A 77 -24.96 20.10 -9.43
CA GLU A 77 -24.26 18.95 -8.89
C GLU A 77 -23.79 19.25 -7.47
N ASN A 78 -23.98 18.27 -6.57
CA ASN A 78 -23.48 18.38 -5.20
C ASN A 78 -21.93 18.45 -5.22
N PRO A 79 -21.32 19.53 -4.70
CA PRO A 79 -19.87 19.70 -4.73
C PRO A 79 -19.12 18.61 -3.97
N ARG A 80 -19.81 17.89 -3.07
CA ARG A 80 -19.24 16.74 -2.34
C ARG A 80 -18.83 15.61 -3.28
N GLN A 81 -19.44 15.49 -4.45
CA GLN A 81 -19.04 14.51 -5.48
C GLN A 81 -17.59 14.73 -5.93
N ARG A 82 -17.14 15.97 -6.07
CA ARG A 82 -15.76 16.29 -6.44
C ARG A 82 -14.78 15.90 -5.34
N VAL A 83 -15.19 16.09 -4.09
CA VAL A 83 -14.38 15.66 -2.93
C VAL A 83 -14.20 14.16 -2.93
N VAL A 84 -15.29 13.40 -3.09
CA VAL A 84 -15.26 11.93 -3.15
C VAL A 84 -14.38 11.46 -4.30
N LYS A 85 -14.51 12.06 -5.48
CA LYS A 85 -13.71 11.71 -6.65
C LYS A 85 -12.22 11.96 -6.42
N SER A 86 -11.88 13.11 -5.85
CA SER A 86 -10.50 13.47 -5.52
C SER A 86 -9.90 12.50 -4.49
N LEU A 87 -10.64 12.21 -3.42
CA LEU A 87 -10.21 11.27 -2.39
C LEU A 87 -10.03 9.85 -2.96
N THR A 88 -10.91 9.43 -3.87
CA THR A 88 -10.80 8.12 -4.52
C THR A 88 -9.52 8.03 -5.37
N GLY A 89 -9.18 9.10 -6.08
CA GLY A 89 -7.92 9.19 -6.82
C GLY A 89 -6.71 9.09 -5.91
N ASP A 90 -6.73 9.80 -4.80
CA ASP A 90 -5.67 9.75 -3.78
C ASP A 90 -5.54 8.34 -3.19
N LEU A 91 -6.66 7.70 -2.88
CA LEU A 91 -6.70 6.32 -2.37
C LEU A 91 -6.02 5.36 -3.34
N LEU A 92 -6.37 5.41 -4.61
CA LEU A 92 -5.79 4.55 -5.64
C LEU A 92 -4.28 4.79 -5.80
N SER A 93 -3.84 6.03 -5.74
CA SER A 93 -2.43 6.40 -5.78
C SER A 93 -1.66 5.85 -4.58
N LEU A 94 -2.22 5.96 -3.38
CA LEU A 94 -1.62 5.44 -2.15
C LEU A 94 -1.54 3.90 -2.17
N ARG A 95 -2.61 3.23 -2.60
CA ARG A 95 -2.60 1.75 -2.74
C ARG A 95 -1.55 1.30 -3.75
N ARG A 96 -1.45 1.98 -4.87
CA ARG A 96 -0.44 1.69 -5.88
C ARG A 96 0.97 1.89 -5.34
N SER A 97 1.22 3.00 -4.65
CA SER A 97 2.50 3.30 -4.04
C SER A 97 2.91 2.21 -3.05
N LEU A 98 2.00 1.81 -2.18
CA LEU A 98 2.24 0.75 -1.20
C LEU A 98 2.53 -0.59 -1.86
N SER A 99 1.78 -0.96 -2.89
CA SER A 99 1.96 -2.19 -3.66
C SER A 99 3.28 -2.21 -4.44
N LEU A 100 3.65 -1.09 -5.07
CA LEU A 100 4.90 -0.97 -5.83
C LEU A 100 6.12 -1.09 -4.93
N HIS A 101 6.10 -0.45 -3.76
CA HIS A 101 7.19 -0.58 -2.79
C HIS A 101 7.35 -2.03 -2.31
N ALA A 102 6.24 -2.71 -2.10
CA ALA A 102 6.26 -4.13 -1.74
C ALA A 102 6.87 -4.99 -2.84
N ARG A 103 6.41 -4.78 -4.06
CA ARG A 103 6.89 -5.53 -5.23
C ARG A 103 8.37 -5.27 -5.47
N ALA A 104 8.81 -4.02 -5.45
CA ALA A 104 10.20 -3.65 -5.66
C ALA A 104 11.13 -4.30 -4.62
N ARG A 105 10.74 -4.35 -3.36
CA ARG A 105 11.50 -5.05 -2.32
C ARG A 105 11.55 -6.55 -2.53
N GLY A 106 10.42 -7.15 -2.89
CA GLY A 106 10.33 -8.57 -3.22
C GLY A 106 11.22 -8.93 -4.39
N GLU A 107 11.16 -8.18 -5.47
CA GLU A 107 12.00 -8.37 -6.65
C GLU A 107 13.48 -8.20 -6.32
N ALA A 108 13.85 -7.20 -5.54
CA ALA A 108 15.24 -6.97 -5.13
C ALA A 108 15.76 -8.14 -4.28
N ARG A 109 14.96 -8.67 -3.36
CA ARG A 109 15.32 -9.84 -2.57
C ARG A 109 15.47 -11.09 -3.43
N ASP A 110 14.57 -11.30 -4.37
CA ASP A 110 14.61 -12.45 -5.29
C ASP A 110 15.83 -12.38 -6.20
N ILE A 111 16.15 -11.20 -6.72
CA ILE A 111 17.35 -10.99 -7.53
C ILE A 111 18.61 -11.27 -6.71
N ALA A 112 18.67 -10.79 -5.47
CA ALA A 112 19.80 -11.04 -4.57
C ALA A 112 19.97 -12.54 -4.29
N LYS A 113 18.89 -13.25 -4.00
CA LYS A 113 18.89 -14.71 -3.79
C LYS A 113 19.35 -15.45 -5.03
N ARG A 114 18.84 -15.10 -6.21
CA ARG A 114 19.22 -15.73 -7.47
C ARG A 114 20.70 -15.50 -7.78
N SER A 115 21.20 -14.30 -7.53
CA SER A 115 22.61 -13.95 -7.71
C SER A 115 23.52 -14.77 -6.78
N THR A 116 23.14 -14.94 -5.52
CA THR A 116 23.87 -15.77 -4.56
C THR A 116 23.91 -17.23 -4.99
N ILE A 117 22.76 -17.78 -5.38
CA ILE A 117 22.64 -19.18 -5.87
C ILE A 117 23.49 -19.36 -7.12
N ALA A 118 23.46 -18.43 -8.05
CA ALA A 118 24.25 -18.50 -9.29
C ALA A 118 25.75 -18.52 -8.98
N LYS A 119 26.22 -17.70 -8.04
CA LYS A 119 27.63 -17.67 -7.61
C LYS A 119 28.04 -18.98 -6.95
N GLU A 120 27.17 -19.57 -6.11
CA GLU A 120 27.41 -20.88 -5.48
C GLU A 120 27.52 -21.98 -6.54
N ILE A 121 26.64 -22.00 -7.53
CA ILE A 121 26.67 -22.97 -8.63
C ILE A 121 27.95 -22.83 -9.43
N GLU A 122 28.39 -21.61 -9.75
CA GLU A 122 29.63 -21.36 -10.47
C GLU A 122 30.86 -21.84 -9.69
N SER A 123 30.90 -21.61 -8.38
CA SER A 123 32.01 -22.01 -7.52
C SER A 123 32.11 -23.53 -7.35
N ASP A 124 30.98 -24.24 -7.42
CA ASP A 124 30.89 -25.68 -7.19
C ASP A 124 30.88 -26.50 -8.51
N ASN A 125 31.04 -25.86 -9.67
CA ASN A 125 30.98 -26.54 -10.95
C ASN A 125 32.38 -26.85 -11.50
N PRO A 126 32.95 -28.04 -11.24
CA PRO A 126 34.29 -28.40 -11.71
C PRO A 126 34.39 -28.60 -13.23
N LEU A 127 33.25 -28.71 -13.91
CA LEU A 127 33.21 -28.95 -15.38
C LEU A 127 33.54 -27.70 -16.17
N GLU A 128 33.26 -26.52 -15.64
CA GLU A 128 33.57 -25.24 -16.29
C GLU A 128 35.09 -24.97 -16.28
N ASP A 129 35.75 -25.26 -15.21
CA ASP A 129 37.21 -25.16 -15.08
C ASP A 129 37.91 -26.14 -16.02
N ASP A 130 37.40 -27.32 -16.20
CA ASP A 130 37.96 -28.34 -17.12
C ASP A 130 37.81 -27.92 -18.58
N LEU A 131 36.69 -27.30 -18.95
CA LEU A 131 36.46 -26.82 -20.33
C LEU A 131 37.33 -25.62 -20.69
N LEU A 132 37.61 -24.76 -19.73
CA LEU A 132 38.47 -23.59 -19.92
C LEU A 132 39.95 -23.93 -19.84
N ALA A 133 40.34 -25.03 -19.23
CA ALA A 133 41.71 -25.48 -19.04
C ALA A 133 42.21 -26.39 -20.18
N ARG A 134 41.38 -26.86 -21.08
CA ARG A 134 41.82 -27.68 -22.20
C ARG A 134 42.46 -26.84 -23.34
N PRO A 135 43.74 -26.94 -23.55
CA PRO A 135 44.36 -26.41 -24.78
C PRO A 135 43.85 -27.20 -25.96
N GLN A 136 43.43 -26.55 -26.98
CA GLN A 136 43.07 -27.20 -28.24
C GLN A 136 44.32 -27.60 -28.96
#